data_1542451b650ae182957932ee686c1ec0
#
_entry.id   1542451b650ae182957932ee686c1ec0
#
_cell.length_a   1.000
_cell.length_b   1.000
_cell.length_c   1.000
_cell.angle_alpha   90.00
_cell.angle_beta   90.00
_cell.angle_gamma   90.00
#
_symmetry.space_group_name_H-M   'P 1'
#
loop_
_entity.id
_entity.type
_entity.pdbx_description
1 polymer ?
#
loop_
_entity_poly.entity_id
_entity_poly.type
_entity_poly.pdbx_seq_one_letter_code
_entity_poly.pdbx_strand_id
1 'polypeptide(L)'
;MSDCINWSKGIGSDGYGLTKRNNKLYRAHRLAYCDYHNIDHSDIKGQLVRHTCDNPKCVNPEHLVIGTHQDNMDDRQKRNRTAKGLANGAGKLTPAQVTYIRTHYVKYSKELGTVALGRKFGVHSSTISNVVRGVCHTAAAELGKNMMSKHSIKETV
;
A
#
# COMPACT_ATOMS: atom_id res chain seq x y z
N MET A 1 -24.52 -5.24 7.93
CA MET A 1 -23.47 -6.23 7.61
C MET A 1 -23.49 -7.25 8.73
N SER A 2 -23.51 -8.54 8.40
CA SER A 2 -23.43 -9.62 9.39
C SER A 2 -22.10 -9.58 10.16
N ASP A 3 -22.06 -10.21 11.35
CA ASP A 3 -20.85 -10.24 12.15
C ASP A 3 -19.79 -11.19 11.56
N CYS A 4 -18.51 -10.91 11.84
CA CYS A 4 -17.42 -11.81 11.45
C CYS A 4 -17.48 -13.12 12.21
N ILE A 5 -17.41 -14.25 11.51
CA ILE A 5 -17.18 -15.57 12.10
C ILE A 5 -15.68 -15.81 12.11
N ASN A 6 -15.05 -15.73 13.28
CA ASN A 6 -13.61 -15.90 13.40
C ASN A 6 -13.20 -17.37 13.50
N TRP A 7 -12.21 -17.75 12.72
CA TRP A 7 -11.58 -19.07 12.80
C TRP A 7 -10.86 -19.25 14.13
N SER A 8 -11.21 -20.31 14.88
CA SER A 8 -10.71 -20.57 16.23
C SER A 8 -9.59 -21.63 16.33
N LYS A 9 -9.23 -22.25 15.18
CA LYS A 9 -8.18 -23.28 15.13
C LYS A 9 -6.83 -22.68 14.68
N GLY A 10 -5.93 -23.50 14.13
CA GLY A 10 -4.59 -23.08 13.70
C GLY A 10 -4.60 -21.88 12.74
N ILE A 11 -3.68 -20.94 12.97
CA ILE A 11 -3.51 -19.73 12.19
C ILE A 11 -2.10 -19.74 11.59
N GLY A 12 -1.97 -19.37 10.31
CA GLY A 12 -0.69 -19.24 9.64
C GLY A 12 0.05 -17.96 10.02
N SER A 13 1.35 -17.89 9.72
CA SER A 13 2.18 -16.69 9.97
C SER A 13 1.67 -15.43 9.28
N ASP A 14 0.84 -15.58 8.26
CA ASP A 14 0.18 -14.50 7.51
C ASP A 14 -1.19 -14.09 8.10
N GLY A 15 -1.57 -14.66 9.25
CA GLY A 15 -2.81 -14.34 9.97
C GLY A 15 -4.05 -15.06 9.49
N TYR A 16 -3.96 -15.89 8.44
CA TYR A 16 -5.10 -16.64 7.92
C TYR A 16 -5.33 -17.96 8.65
N GLY A 17 -6.60 -18.33 8.83
CA GLY A 17 -6.98 -19.63 9.36
C GLY A 17 -6.49 -20.79 8.48
N LEU A 18 -5.98 -21.84 9.12
CA LEU A 18 -5.50 -23.06 8.48
C LEU A 18 -6.38 -24.25 8.86
N THR A 19 -6.70 -25.10 7.89
CA THR A 19 -7.43 -26.35 8.11
C THR A 19 -6.94 -27.45 7.19
N LYS A 20 -7.15 -28.68 7.59
CA LYS A 20 -6.84 -29.86 6.76
C LYS A 20 -8.13 -30.49 6.23
N ARG A 21 -8.11 -30.88 4.95
CA ARG A 21 -9.12 -31.71 4.32
C ARG A 21 -8.39 -32.73 3.43
N ASN A 22 -8.71 -34.02 3.55
CA ASN A 22 -8.06 -35.10 2.79
C ASN A 22 -6.52 -35.03 2.84
N ASN A 23 -5.95 -34.86 4.02
CA ASN A 23 -4.52 -34.72 4.30
C ASN A 23 -3.81 -33.54 3.62
N LYS A 24 -4.52 -32.64 2.98
CA LYS A 24 -3.99 -31.40 2.39
C LYS A 24 -4.32 -30.20 3.26
N LEU A 25 -3.39 -29.25 3.36
CA LEU A 25 -3.55 -28.02 4.11
C LEU A 25 -4.16 -26.94 3.22
N TYR A 26 -5.20 -26.28 3.73
CA TYR A 26 -5.92 -25.23 3.05
C TYR A 26 -6.09 -24.00 3.93
N ARG A 27 -6.31 -22.83 3.31
CA ARG A 27 -6.82 -21.64 4.00
C ARG A 27 -8.28 -21.86 4.35
N ALA A 28 -8.65 -21.67 5.62
CA ALA A 28 -10.00 -21.95 6.14
C ALA A 28 -11.09 -21.15 5.40
N HIS A 29 -10.85 -19.85 5.14
CA HIS A 29 -11.78 -18.99 4.41
C HIS A 29 -12.03 -19.48 2.98
N ARG A 30 -11.03 -20.06 2.29
CA ARG A 30 -11.22 -20.61 0.94
C ARG A 30 -12.14 -21.81 0.95
N LEU A 31 -11.99 -22.72 1.93
CA LEU A 31 -12.89 -23.85 2.06
C LEU A 31 -14.29 -23.41 2.49
N ALA A 32 -14.39 -22.43 3.40
CA ALA A 32 -15.70 -21.88 3.80
C ALA A 32 -16.45 -21.26 2.62
N TYR A 33 -15.75 -20.56 1.72
CA TYR A 33 -16.33 -20.06 0.47
C TYR A 33 -16.83 -21.20 -0.43
N CYS A 34 -15.98 -22.22 -0.65
CA CYS A 34 -16.34 -23.38 -1.49
C CYS A 34 -17.53 -24.15 -0.93
N ASP A 35 -17.53 -24.42 0.37
CA ASP A 35 -18.61 -25.16 1.05
C ASP A 35 -19.94 -24.40 0.97
N TYR A 36 -19.91 -23.08 1.12
CA TYR A 36 -21.12 -22.25 1.03
C TYR A 36 -21.70 -22.22 -0.41
N HIS A 37 -20.84 -22.13 -1.42
CA HIS A 37 -21.25 -22.07 -2.83
C HIS A 37 -21.41 -23.45 -3.47
N ASN A 38 -21.19 -24.53 -2.70
CA ASN A 38 -21.26 -25.92 -3.18
C ASN A 38 -20.38 -26.18 -4.42
N ILE A 39 -19.14 -25.67 -4.39
CA ILE A 39 -18.15 -25.81 -5.46
C ILE A 39 -16.88 -26.50 -4.91
N ASP A 40 -16.09 -27.14 -5.77
CA ASP A 40 -14.81 -27.72 -5.37
C ASP A 40 -13.72 -26.65 -5.30
N HIS A 41 -12.73 -26.90 -4.43
CA HIS A 41 -11.59 -25.99 -4.30
C HIS A 41 -10.76 -25.89 -5.60
N SER A 42 -10.81 -26.90 -6.47
CA SER A 42 -10.16 -26.89 -7.79
C SER A 42 -10.79 -25.87 -8.74
N ASP A 43 -12.08 -25.57 -8.58
CA ASP A 43 -12.83 -24.64 -9.46
C ASP A 43 -12.38 -23.20 -9.29
N ILE A 44 -11.84 -22.89 -8.09
CA ILE A 44 -11.27 -21.56 -7.79
C ILE A 44 -9.74 -21.51 -7.90
N LYS A 45 -9.13 -22.47 -8.62
CA LYS A 45 -7.70 -22.47 -8.84
C LYS A 45 -7.27 -21.22 -9.64
N GLY A 46 -6.25 -20.52 -9.14
CA GLY A 46 -5.77 -19.27 -9.75
C GLY A 46 -6.57 -18.01 -9.37
N GLN A 47 -7.69 -18.17 -8.67
CA GLN A 47 -8.49 -17.06 -8.18
C GLN A 47 -8.22 -16.81 -6.69
N LEU A 48 -8.43 -15.57 -6.25
CA LEU A 48 -8.33 -15.18 -4.83
C LEU A 48 -9.71 -15.16 -4.19
N VAL A 49 -9.80 -15.69 -2.96
CA VAL A 49 -10.95 -15.42 -2.10
C VAL A 49 -10.56 -14.26 -1.18
N ARG A 50 -11.22 -13.14 -1.32
CA ARG A 50 -10.93 -11.86 -0.64
C ARG A 50 -11.92 -11.62 0.49
N HIS A 51 -11.46 -10.94 1.54
CA HIS A 51 -12.33 -10.50 2.63
C HIS A 51 -12.86 -9.08 2.37
N THR A 52 -14.17 -8.90 2.42
CA THR A 52 -14.80 -7.57 2.40
C THR A 52 -14.68 -6.86 3.75
N CYS A 53 -14.53 -7.63 4.84
CA CYS A 53 -14.40 -7.16 6.23
C CYS A 53 -12.95 -6.89 6.68
N ASP A 54 -11.94 -7.10 5.84
CA ASP A 54 -10.51 -6.94 6.14
C ASP A 54 -9.97 -7.80 7.29
N ASN A 55 -10.72 -8.76 7.79
CA ASN A 55 -10.33 -9.65 8.86
C ASN A 55 -9.82 -10.99 8.29
N PRO A 56 -8.50 -11.29 8.33
CA PRO A 56 -7.95 -12.52 7.75
C PRO A 56 -8.40 -13.80 8.46
N LYS A 57 -8.88 -13.68 9.70
CA LYS A 57 -9.42 -14.81 10.47
C LYS A 57 -10.89 -15.13 10.14
N CYS A 58 -11.57 -14.22 9.46
CA CYS A 58 -12.99 -14.37 9.15
C CYS A 58 -13.21 -15.52 8.16
N VAL A 59 -14.19 -16.37 8.49
CA VAL A 59 -14.68 -17.45 7.61
C VAL A 59 -16.16 -17.32 7.29
N ASN A 60 -16.77 -16.16 7.62
CA ASN A 60 -18.16 -15.87 7.23
C ASN A 60 -18.26 -15.77 5.71
N PRO A 61 -19.03 -16.65 5.03
CA PRO A 61 -19.14 -16.67 3.56
C PRO A 61 -19.67 -15.35 2.98
N GLU A 62 -20.52 -14.63 3.69
CA GLU A 62 -21.05 -13.33 3.26
C GLU A 62 -19.97 -12.23 3.19
N HIS A 63 -18.85 -12.44 3.87
CA HIS A 63 -17.68 -11.54 3.85
C HIS A 63 -16.62 -11.98 2.85
N LEU A 64 -16.86 -13.07 2.11
CA LEU A 64 -15.90 -13.66 1.20
C LEU A 64 -16.36 -13.46 -0.25
N VAL A 65 -15.47 -12.92 -1.07
CA VAL A 65 -15.74 -12.72 -2.50
C VAL A 65 -14.57 -13.23 -3.31
N ILE A 66 -14.89 -13.86 -4.45
CA ILE A 66 -13.87 -14.29 -5.40
C ILE A 66 -13.39 -13.10 -6.23
N GLY A 67 -12.15 -13.14 -6.66
CA GLY A 67 -11.60 -12.09 -7.50
C GLY A 67 -10.19 -12.38 -7.98
N THR A 68 -9.65 -11.46 -8.76
CA THR A 68 -8.31 -11.48 -9.33
C THR A 68 -7.29 -10.83 -8.42
N HIS A 69 -6.00 -10.97 -8.75
CA HIS A 69 -4.93 -10.20 -8.12
C HIS A 69 -5.13 -8.69 -8.29
N GLN A 70 -5.65 -8.25 -9.46
CA GLN A 70 -5.92 -6.84 -9.71
C GLN A 70 -6.99 -6.31 -8.75
N ASP A 71 -8.10 -7.04 -8.59
CA ASP A 71 -9.15 -6.67 -7.63
C ASP A 71 -8.61 -6.51 -6.21
N ASN A 72 -7.72 -7.41 -5.79
CA ASN A 72 -7.10 -7.34 -4.46
C ASN A 72 -6.16 -6.12 -4.32
N MET A 73 -5.45 -5.75 -5.37
CA MET A 73 -4.62 -4.55 -5.39
C MET A 73 -5.47 -3.27 -5.35
N ASP A 74 -6.56 -3.24 -6.10
CA ASP A 74 -7.50 -2.11 -6.13
C ASP A 74 -8.18 -1.92 -4.78
N ASP A 75 -8.62 -3.00 -4.13
CA ASP A 75 -9.15 -2.97 -2.76
C ASP A 75 -8.13 -2.42 -1.76
N ARG A 76 -6.88 -2.87 -1.86
CA ARG A 76 -5.79 -2.39 -1.01
C ARG A 76 -5.55 -0.90 -1.21
N GLN A 77 -5.64 -0.41 -2.43
CA GLN A 77 -5.48 1.01 -2.76
C GLN A 77 -6.68 1.83 -2.28
N LYS A 78 -7.91 1.40 -2.59
CA LYS A 78 -9.15 2.07 -2.16
C LYS A 78 -9.24 2.22 -0.64
N ARG A 79 -8.80 1.20 0.10
CA ARG A 79 -8.79 1.17 1.57
C ARG A 79 -7.54 1.79 2.19
N ASN A 80 -6.69 2.46 1.40
CA ASN A 80 -5.47 3.15 1.85
C ASN A 80 -4.47 2.28 2.62
N ARG A 81 -4.47 0.94 2.38
CA ARG A 81 -3.60 -0.03 3.04
C ARG A 81 -2.23 -0.20 2.39
N THR A 82 -1.98 0.52 1.32
CA THR A 82 -0.65 0.55 0.68
C THR A 82 0.27 1.45 1.50
N ALA A 83 1.36 0.89 2.02
CA ALA A 83 2.37 1.67 2.71
C ALA A 83 2.94 2.74 1.76
N LYS A 84 2.96 4.00 2.21
CA LYS A 84 3.43 5.16 1.42
C LYS A 84 4.62 5.81 2.11
N GLY A 85 5.52 6.37 1.32
CA GLY A 85 6.68 7.10 1.84
C GLY A 85 7.57 6.24 2.74
N LEU A 86 7.91 6.73 3.93
CA LEU A 86 8.77 6.02 4.90
C LEU A 86 8.12 4.77 5.52
N ALA A 87 6.79 4.68 5.54
CA ALA A 87 6.08 3.47 5.97
C ALA A 87 6.30 2.29 5.01
N ASN A 88 6.71 2.55 3.78
CA ASN A 88 7.25 1.54 2.88
C ASN A 88 8.72 1.33 3.25
N GLY A 89 9.10 0.13 3.75
CA GLY A 89 10.48 -0.18 4.15
C GLY A 89 11.55 0.04 3.07
N ALA A 90 11.16 0.23 1.81
CA ALA A 90 12.02 0.65 0.70
C ALA A 90 12.15 2.18 0.56
N GLY A 91 11.44 2.96 1.35
CA GLY A 91 11.49 4.43 1.33
C GLY A 91 12.82 4.95 1.88
N LYS A 92 13.65 5.53 1.02
CA LYS A 92 15.01 6.00 1.38
C LYS A 92 15.07 7.49 1.76
N LEU A 93 14.04 8.28 1.43
CA LEU A 93 14.03 9.72 1.65
C LEU A 93 13.15 10.10 2.83
N THR A 94 13.69 10.88 3.76
CA THR A 94 12.92 11.46 4.86
C THR A 94 12.05 12.63 4.39
N PRO A 95 10.99 13.03 5.12
CA PRO A 95 10.18 14.20 4.78
C PRO A 95 11.00 15.48 4.63
N ALA A 96 12.00 15.70 5.49
CA ALA A 96 12.90 16.85 5.41
C ALA A 96 13.73 16.86 4.12
N GLN A 97 14.26 15.70 3.71
CA GLN A 97 14.97 15.55 2.43
C GLN A 97 14.06 15.79 1.23
N VAL A 98 12.81 15.32 1.30
CA VAL A 98 11.81 15.57 0.25
C VAL A 98 11.51 17.07 0.12
N THR A 99 11.35 17.78 1.23
CA THR A 99 11.16 19.23 1.25
C THR A 99 12.39 19.93 0.67
N TYR A 100 13.59 19.56 1.12
CA TYR A 100 14.83 20.11 0.57
C TYR A 100 14.95 19.94 -0.93
N ILE A 101 14.66 18.74 -1.46
CA ILE A 101 14.70 18.46 -2.91
C ILE A 101 13.73 19.39 -3.67
N ARG A 102 12.51 19.56 -3.18
CA ARG A 102 11.49 20.39 -3.85
C ARG A 102 11.82 21.86 -3.84
N THR A 103 12.45 22.36 -2.78
CA THR A 103 12.79 23.79 -2.66
C THR A 103 14.07 24.16 -3.37
N HIS A 104 15.04 23.24 -3.49
CA HIS A 104 16.37 23.54 -4.04
C HIS A 104 16.63 22.95 -5.44
N TYR A 105 15.68 22.15 -5.97
CA TYR A 105 15.87 21.57 -7.30
C TYR A 105 15.94 22.62 -8.40
N VAL A 106 16.99 22.53 -9.21
CA VAL A 106 17.19 23.35 -10.41
C VAL A 106 17.39 22.44 -11.61
N LYS A 107 16.51 22.58 -12.62
CA LYS A 107 16.56 21.76 -13.83
C LYS A 107 17.88 21.93 -14.55
N TYR A 108 18.51 20.83 -14.93
CA TYR A 108 19.81 20.78 -15.65
C TYR A 108 21.02 21.32 -14.85
N SER A 109 20.88 21.66 -13.57
CA SER A 109 22.01 22.08 -12.73
C SER A 109 22.98 20.94 -12.46
N LYS A 110 24.28 21.22 -12.49
CA LYS A 110 25.33 20.26 -12.10
C LYS A 110 25.34 19.97 -10.60
N GLU A 111 24.87 20.90 -9.77
CA GLU A 111 24.88 20.80 -8.29
C GLU A 111 23.51 20.48 -7.69
N LEU A 112 22.44 21.01 -8.24
CA LEU A 112 21.07 20.90 -7.74
C LEU A 112 20.10 20.16 -8.70
N GLY A 113 20.66 19.54 -9.73
CA GLY A 113 19.89 18.71 -10.66
C GLY A 113 19.59 17.31 -10.10
N THR A 114 18.80 16.55 -10.85
CA THR A 114 18.34 15.21 -10.42
C THR A 114 19.49 14.26 -10.10
N VAL A 115 20.59 14.31 -10.85
CA VAL A 115 21.74 13.42 -10.67
C VAL A 115 22.54 13.81 -9.40
N ALA A 116 22.79 15.10 -9.21
CA ALA A 116 23.54 15.59 -8.03
C ALA A 116 22.77 15.35 -6.73
N LEU A 117 21.48 15.68 -6.71
CA LEU A 117 20.61 15.41 -5.56
C LEU A 117 20.45 13.90 -5.31
N GLY A 118 20.40 13.09 -6.38
CA GLY A 118 20.40 11.64 -6.26
C GLY A 118 21.64 11.11 -5.54
N ARG A 119 22.84 11.58 -5.93
CA ARG A 119 24.10 11.25 -5.27
C ARG A 119 24.13 11.74 -3.81
N LYS A 120 23.70 12.98 -3.56
CA LYS A 120 23.66 13.59 -2.22
C LYS A 120 22.81 12.80 -1.24
N PHE A 121 21.67 12.27 -1.66
CA PHE A 121 20.73 11.55 -0.80
C PHE A 121 20.77 10.02 -0.96
N GLY A 122 21.71 9.47 -1.73
CA GLY A 122 21.88 8.02 -1.91
C GLY A 122 20.70 7.34 -2.63
N VAL A 123 20.05 8.06 -3.56
CA VAL A 123 18.93 7.55 -4.35
C VAL A 123 19.16 7.74 -5.85
N HIS A 124 18.46 6.94 -6.65
CA HIS A 124 18.54 7.10 -8.11
C HIS A 124 17.94 8.44 -8.58
N SER A 125 18.46 9.00 -9.66
CA SER A 125 17.98 10.28 -10.22
C SER A 125 16.49 10.27 -10.61
N SER A 126 15.95 9.12 -11.01
CA SER A 126 14.51 8.95 -11.26
C SER A 126 13.65 9.14 -10.00
N THR A 127 14.18 8.78 -8.82
CA THR A 127 13.50 9.03 -7.54
C THR A 127 13.38 10.53 -7.28
N ILE A 128 14.47 11.30 -7.51
CA ILE A 128 14.45 12.76 -7.41
C ILE A 128 13.43 13.36 -8.39
N SER A 129 13.43 12.90 -9.65
CA SER A 129 12.47 13.34 -10.66
C SER A 129 11.02 13.09 -10.23
N ASN A 130 10.72 11.94 -9.63
CA ASN A 130 9.38 11.62 -9.12
C ASN A 130 8.98 12.49 -7.91
N VAL A 131 9.94 12.82 -7.02
CA VAL A 131 9.73 13.75 -5.91
C VAL A 131 9.38 15.15 -6.42
N VAL A 132 10.13 15.66 -7.37
CA VAL A 132 9.92 16.99 -7.98
C VAL A 132 8.57 17.07 -8.70
N ARG A 133 8.19 16.03 -9.44
CA ARG A 133 6.90 15.95 -10.13
C ARG A 133 5.70 15.67 -9.21
N GLY A 134 5.93 15.41 -7.93
CA GLY A 134 4.86 15.08 -6.99
C GLY A 134 4.23 13.69 -7.16
N VAL A 135 4.88 12.79 -7.93
CA VAL A 135 4.39 11.41 -8.15
C VAL A 135 4.52 10.56 -6.88
N CYS A 136 5.49 10.89 -6.02
CA CYS A 136 5.70 10.22 -4.73
C CYS A 136 5.84 11.24 -3.60
N HIS A 137 5.69 10.79 -2.35
CA HIS A 137 5.76 11.63 -1.15
C HIS A 137 4.75 12.81 -1.15
N THR A 138 3.53 12.56 -1.61
CA THR A 138 2.47 13.58 -1.74
C THR A 138 2.10 14.23 -0.40
N ALA A 139 2.10 13.49 0.71
CA ALA A 139 1.84 14.02 2.04
C ALA A 139 2.85 15.09 2.51
N ALA A 140 4.11 15.02 2.05
CA ALA A 140 5.12 16.05 2.32
C ALA A 140 4.90 17.34 1.49
N ALA A 141 4.08 17.29 0.44
CA ALA A 141 3.76 18.46 -0.38
C ALA A 141 2.79 19.45 0.30
N GLU A 142 1.93 18.95 1.19
CA GLU A 142 0.98 19.80 1.90
C GLU A 142 1.65 20.63 2.99
N LEU A 143 2.68 20.10 3.65
CA LEU A 143 3.50 20.83 4.62
C LEU A 143 4.29 21.98 3.97
N GLY A 144 4.80 21.79 2.74
CA GLY A 144 5.54 22.81 2.00
C GLY A 144 4.67 23.96 1.47
N LYS A 145 3.43 23.69 1.06
CA LYS A 145 2.49 24.72 0.59
C LYS A 145 2.08 25.69 1.71
N ASN A 146 1.94 25.21 2.94
CA ASN A 146 1.61 26.03 4.11
C ASN A 146 2.77 26.96 4.55
N MET A 147 4.02 26.63 4.21
CA MET A 147 5.17 27.50 4.52
C MET A 147 5.39 28.58 3.46
N MET A 148 5.07 28.34 2.19
CA MET A 148 5.22 29.35 1.12
C MET A 148 4.15 30.44 1.17
N SER A 149 2.95 30.19 1.70
CA SER A 149 1.91 31.20 1.82
C SER A 149 2.19 32.26 2.92
N LYS A 150 3.18 32.01 3.80
CA LYS A 150 3.54 32.95 4.90
C LYS A 150 4.69 33.90 4.59
N HIS A 151 5.34 33.80 3.42
CA HIS A 151 6.51 34.63 3.06
C HIS A 151 6.23 35.66 1.96
N SER A 152 4.98 35.85 1.54
CA SER A 152 4.61 36.79 0.49
C SER A 152 3.90 38.05 1.01
N ILE A 153 4.21 38.52 2.19
CA ILE A 153 3.78 39.86 2.63
C ILE A 153 4.93 40.48 3.41
N LYS A 154 5.75 41.29 2.77
CA LYS A 154 6.41 42.50 3.23
C LYS A 154 7.57 42.88 2.34
N GLU A 155 7.28 43.55 1.25
CA GLU A 155 8.12 44.60 0.71
C GLU A 155 7.21 45.59 0.01
N THR A 156 6.76 46.57 0.73
CA THR A 156 6.28 47.87 0.21
C THR A 156 6.67 48.95 1.20
N VAL A 157 7.49 49.83 0.69
CA VAL A 157 7.93 51.18 1.03
C VAL A 157 9.38 51.25 1.41
#